data_627c240132b2eb0d71b502be02b7089b
#
_entry.id   627c240132b2eb0d71b502be02b7089b
#
_cell.length_a   1.000
_cell.length_b   1.000
_cell.length_c   1.000
_cell.angle_alpha   90.00
_cell.angle_beta   90.00
_cell.angle_gamma   90.00
#
_symmetry.space_group_name_H-M   'P 1'
#
loop_
_entity.id
_entity.type
_entity.pdbx_description
1 polymer ?
#
loop_
_entity_poly.entity_id
_entity_poly.type
_entity_poly.pdbx_seq_one_letter_code
_entity_poly.pdbx_strand_id
1 'polypeptide(L)'
;MSKKILLVGESWMSFTTHVKGFDTFYTSVYETGKEWIEKAVEEAGYEFVFMPNHEAMDGFPFELEALKEYECIILSDIGANTLLLPTETFTKSIKKPNRCNLLRDYVLDGGSLLMVGGYMTFAGIDGKGKWHDTAVQEVLPVEVLTVDDRMEHCEGVVPEIVKKEHEVLNGIPAEFPNVLGYNRTIAKEDADVVATICGDPFIAFGSYGKGKSGVFTTDCAPHWAPPEFCNWEYYNKLFANIFAYLTK
;
A
#
# COMPACT_ATOMS: atom_id res chain seq x y z
N MET A 1 7.59 24.88 3.54
CA MET A 1 6.36 24.18 3.08
C MET A 1 6.23 22.94 3.95
N SER A 2 5.01 22.53 4.32
CA SER A 2 4.81 21.27 5.01
C SER A 2 5.23 20.11 4.11
N LYS A 3 5.85 19.09 4.69
CA LYS A 3 6.20 17.87 3.98
C LYS A 3 4.93 17.03 3.83
N LYS A 4 4.62 16.60 2.61
CA LYS A 4 3.37 15.90 2.29
C LYS A 4 3.59 14.40 2.12
N ILE A 5 2.64 13.60 2.60
CA ILE A 5 2.53 12.18 2.27
C ILE A 5 1.20 11.95 1.55
N LEU A 6 1.26 11.31 0.38
CA LEU A 6 0.09 10.98 -0.43
C LEU A 6 -0.31 9.52 -0.21
N LEU A 7 -1.54 9.27 0.25
CA LEU A 7 -2.18 7.95 0.21
C LEU A 7 -3.01 7.84 -1.07
N VAL A 8 -2.75 6.80 -1.88
CA VAL A 8 -3.50 6.49 -3.10
C VAL A 8 -4.18 5.14 -2.95
N GLY A 9 -5.48 5.11 -3.15
CA GLY A 9 -6.28 3.89 -3.00
C GLY A 9 -7.19 3.91 -1.78
N GLU A 10 -7.20 2.85 -1.00
CA GLU A 10 -7.90 2.68 0.28
C GLU A 10 -9.34 3.20 0.28
N SER A 11 -10.06 2.88 -0.81
CA SER A 11 -11.46 3.26 -0.99
C SER A 11 -12.16 2.33 -1.97
N TRP A 12 -13.43 2.05 -1.75
CA TRP A 12 -14.20 1.15 -2.61
C TRP A 12 -15.69 1.49 -2.65
N MET A 13 -16.37 0.94 -3.63
CA MET A 13 -17.83 0.96 -3.74
C MET A 13 -18.37 -0.44 -3.51
N SER A 14 -19.15 -0.61 -2.44
CA SER A 14 -19.90 -1.84 -2.18
C SER A 14 -21.23 -1.81 -2.88
N PHE A 15 -21.55 -2.82 -3.69
CA PHE A 15 -22.85 -3.01 -4.34
C PHE A 15 -23.54 -4.21 -3.75
N THR A 16 -24.73 -4.00 -3.18
CA THR A 16 -25.53 -5.07 -2.59
C THR A 16 -26.81 -5.29 -3.40
N THR A 17 -27.05 -6.54 -3.77
CA THR A 17 -28.30 -6.96 -4.39
C THR A 17 -29.23 -7.54 -3.33
N HIS A 18 -30.40 -6.94 -3.17
CA HIS A 18 -31.45 -7.43 -2.27
C HIS A 18 -32.48 -8.16 -3.08
N VAL A 19 -32.69 -9.45 -2.79
CA VAL A 19 -33.71 -10.29 -3.42
C VAL A 19 -34.80 -10.60 -2.40
N LYS A 20 -36.03 -10.15 -2.67
CA LYS A 20 -37.20 -10.36 -1.80
C LYS A 20 -38.32 -11.06 -2.57
N GLY A 21 -38.20 -12.38 -2.66
CA GLY A 21 -39.09 -13.16 -3.47
C GLY A 21 -38.97 -12.80 -4.96
N PHE A 22 -40.01 -12.21 -5.51
CA PHE A 22 -40.06 -11.78 -6.92
C PHE A 22 -39.38 -10.42 -7.15
N ASP A 23 -39.24 -9.59 -6.11
CA ASP A 23 -38.71 -8.24 -6.21
C ASP A 23 -37.21 -8.20 -5.94
N THR A 24 -36.49 -7.39 -6.71
CA THR A 24 -35.05 -7.18 -6.56
C THR A 24 -34.74 -5.68 -6.61
N PHE A 25 -33.91 -5.22 -5.69
CA PHE A 25 -33.37 -3.85 -5.73
C PHE A 25 -31.89 -3.84 -5.34
N TYR A 26 -31.21 -2.74 -5.64
CA TYR A 26 -29.78 -2.57 -5.45
C TYR A 26 -29.50 -1.40 -4.52
N THR A 27 -28.48 -1.55 -3.68
CA THR A 27 -27.91 -0.44 -2.91
C THR A 27 -26.41 -0.37 -3.16
N SER A 28 -25.85 0.84 -3.04
CA SER A 28 -24.41 1.04 -3.08
C SER A 28 -23.96 1.94 -1.94
N VAL A 29 -22.77 1.64 -1.38
CA VAL A 29 -22.15 2.42 -0.31
C VAL A 29 -20.71 2.69 -0.73
N TYR A 30 -20.27 3.95 -0.56
CA TYR A 30 -18.88 4.33 -0.69
C TYR A 30 -18.21 4.24 0.68
N GLU A 31 -17.04 3.58 0.73
CA GLU A 31 -16.32 3.32 1.96
C GLU A 31 -14.84 3.66 1.78
N THR A 32 -14.16 3.99 2.88
CA THR A 32 -12.71 4.25 2.94
C THR A 32 -12.09 3.60 4.16
N GLY A 33 -10.81 3.24 4.08
CA GLY A 33 -10.01 2.72 5.21
C GLY A 33 -8.86 3.66 5.59
N LYS A 34 -8.91 4.94 5.22
CA LYS A 34 -7.79 5.90 5.35
C LYS A 34 -7.50 6.37 6.78
N GLU A 35 -8.47 6.29 7.70
CA GLU A 35 -8.50 7.01 8.97
C GLU A 35 -7.31 6.70 9.89
N TRP A 36 -6.83 5.47 9.88
CA TRP A 36 -5.68 5.04 10.69
C TRP A 36 -4.37 5.59 10.14
N ILE A 37 -4.15 5.49 8.84
CA ILE A 37 -2.95 6.03 8.17
C ILE A 37 -2.96 7.56 8.21
N GLU A 38 -4.11 8.22 7.98
CA GLU A 38 -4.27 9.67 8.11
C GLU A 38 -3.75 10.13 9.47
N LYS A 39 -4.25 9.54 10.56
CA LYS A 39 -3.82 9.87 11.92
C LYS A 39 -2.32 9.62 12.13
N ALA A 40 -1.79 8.49 11.64
CA ALA A 40 -0.37 8.17 11.78
C ALA A 40 0.53 9.16 11.03
N VAL A 41 0.13 9.59 9.82
CA VAL A 41 0.84 10.60 9.02
C VAL A 41 0.85 11.96 9.71
N GLU A 42 -0.31 12.40 10.22
CA GLU A 42 -0.45 13.69 10.92
C GLU A 42 0.34 13.71 12.22
N GLU A 43 0.28 12.66 13.05
CA GLU A 43 1.07 12.52 14.28
C GLU A 43 2.58 12.45 14.00
N ALA A 44 2.99 11.95 12.83
CA ALA A 44 4.37 11.98 12.38
C ALA A 44 4.85 13.37 11.89
N GLY A 45 3.95 14.37 11.86
CA GLY A 45 4.25 15.75 11.49
C GLY A 45 4.22 16.04 9.99
N TYR A 46 3.61 15.18 9.18
CA TYR A 46 3.40 15.38 7.75
C TYR A 46 1.98 15.89 7.47
N GLU A 47 1.83 16.58 6.33
CA GLU A 47 0.53 16.90 5.76
C GLU A 47 0.00 15.66 5.03
N PHE A 48 -1.18 15.18 5.43
CA PHE A 48 -1.83 14.06 4.79
C PHE A 48 -2.59 14.51 3.54
N VAL A 49 -2.36 13.81 2.43
CA VAL A 49 -3.11 13.99 1.18
C VAL A 49 -3.72 12.65 0.79
N PHE A 50 -5.01 12.64 0.48
CA PHE A 50 -5.74 11.43 0.10
C PHE A 50 -6.24 11.48 -1.34
N MET A 51 -5.97 10.44 -2.09
CA MET A 51 -6.46 10.25 -3.46
C MET A 51 -7.16 8.90 -3.56
N PRO A 52 -8.49 8.85 -3.41
CA PRO A 52 -9.24 7.61 -3.47
C PRO A 52 -9.19 6.95 -4.85
N ASN A 53 -9.47 5.66 -4.93
CA ASN A 53 -9.37 4.85 -6.14
C ASN A 53 -10.05 5.46 -7.38
N HIS A 54 -11.26 5.97 -7.23
CA HIS A 54 -12.04 6.54 -8.33
C HIS A 54 -11.49 7.89 -8.83
N GLU A 55 -10.79 8.64 -7.98
CA GLU A 55 -10.10 9.87 -8.37
C GLU A 55 -8.72 9.56 -8.96
N ALA A 56 -8.01 8.55 -8.41
CA ALA A 56 -6.67 8.18 -8.87
C ALA A 56 -6.64 7.78 -10.36
N MET A 57 -7.72 7.20 -10.87
CA MET A 57 -7.79 6.78 -12.27
C MET A 57 -7.48 7.92 -13.25
N ASP A 58 -7.98 9.13 -13.01
CA ASP A 58 -7.74 10.29 -13.87
C ASP A 58 -6.90 11.38 -13.19
N GLY A 59 -6.92 11.47 -11.86
CA GLY A 59 -6.28 12.53 -11.08
C GLY A 59 -4.83 12.26 -10.68
N PHE A 60 -4.38 10.99 -10.68
CA PHE A 60 -2.97 10.70 -10.36
C PHE A 60 -2.05 11.37 -11.40
N PRO A 61 -0.97 12.05 -10.97
CA PRO A 61 -0.13 12.86 -11.84
C PRO A 61 0.42 12.14 -13.07
N PHE A 62 0.49 12.85 -14.20
CA PHE A 62 1.10 12.41 -15.44
C PHE A 62 2.51 12.99 -15.65
N GLU A 63 3.00 13.78 -14.69
CA GLU A 63 4.30 14.45 -14.75
C GLU A 63 5.11 14.12 -13.49
N LEU A 64 6.41 13.82 -13.68
CA LEU A 64 7.30 13.47 -12.59
C LEU A 64 7.43 14.60 -11.54
N GLU A 65 7.47 15.84 -12.00
CA GLU A 65 7.60 17.02 -11.11
C GLU A 65 6.42 17.17 -10.13
N ALA A 66 5.21 16.75 -10.54
CA ALA A 66 4.06 16.78 -9.65
C ALA A 66 4.14 15.69 -8.56
N LEU A 67 4.80 14.56 -8.81
CA LEU A 67 5.05 13.54 -7.79
C LEU A 67 6.07 14.01 -6.75
N LYS A 68 7.00 14.88 -7.12
CA LYS A 68 8.03 15.43 -6.21
C LYS A 68 7.50 16.40 -5.16
N GLU A 69 6.21 16.75 -5.22
CA GLU A 69 5.56 17.49 -4.14
C GLU A 69 5.36 16.64 -2.88
N TYR A 70 5.48 15.31 -2.99
CA TYR A 70 5.29 14.37 -1.90
C TYR A 70 6.64 13.80 -1.45
N GLU A 71 6.85 13.73 -0.14
CA GLU A 71 8.01 13.07 0.47
C GLU A 71 7.88 11.55 0.37
N CYS A 72 6.64 11.04 0.49
CA CYS A 72 6.33 9.62 0.34
C CYS A 72 4.96 9.45 -0.35
N ILE A 73 4.87 8.46 -1.21
CA ILE A 73 3.62 8.00 -1.81
C ILE A 73 3.30 6.61 -1.24
N ILE A 74 2.09 6.44 -0.72
CA ILE A 74 1.58 5.17 -0.21
C ILE A 74 0.58 4.62 -1.22
N LEU A 75 0.79 3.38 -1.67
CA LEU A 75 -0.17 2.63 -2.47
C LEU A 75 -0.83 1.59 -1.55
N SER A 76 -2.14 1.68 -1.34
CA SER A 76 -2.91 0.77 -0.50
C SER A 76 -4.23 0.41 -1.17
N ASP A 77 -4.51 -0.87 -1.24
CA ASP A 77 -5.72 -1.46 -1.86
C ASP A 77 -6.11 -0.85 -3.22
N ILE A 78 -5.11 -0.68 -4.08
CA ILE A 78 -5.22 -0.15 -5.45
C ILE A 78 -4.53 -1.05 -6.46
N GLY A 79 -5.23 -1.45 -7.52
CA GLY A 79 -4.66 -2.22 -8.61
C GLY A 79 -3.91 -1.35 -9.63
N ALA A 80 -2.84 -1.91 -10.22
CA ALA A 80 -2.01 -1.24 -11.22
C ALA A 80 -2.83 -0.70 -12.42
N ASN A 81 -3.90 -1.38 -12.79
CA ASN A 81 -4.77 -0.95 -13.89
C ASN A 81 -5.43 0.42 -13.64
N THR A 82 -5.67 0.80 -12.39
CA THR A 82 -6.18 2.14 -12.04
C THR A 82 -5.23 3.24 -12.52
N LEU A 83 -3.92 2.99 -12.43
CA LEU A 83 -2.90 3.93 -12.92
C LEU A 83 -2.56 3.74 -14.41
N LEU A 84 -2.74 2.54 -14.97
CA LEU A 84 -2.42 2.24 -16.36
C LEU A 84 -3.52 2.63 -17.35
N LEU A 85 -4.77 2.68 -16.89
CA LEU A 85 -5.95 2.85 -17.73
C LEU A 85 -6.78 4.08 -17.35
N PRO A 86 -6.24 5.31 -17.48
CA PRO A 86 -7.07 6.51 -17.31
C PRO A 86 -8.23 6.49 -18.30
N THR A 87 -9.33 7.16 -17.97
CA THR A 87 -10.59 7.14 -18.73
C THR A 87 -10.39 7.39 -20.23
N GLU A 88 -9.56 8.37 -20.60
CA GLU A 88 -9.32 8.66 -22.03
C GLU A 88 -8.55 7.52 -22.73
N THR A 89 -7.63 6.85 -22.04
CA THR A 89 -6.94 5.69 -22.63
C THR A 89 -7.92 4.53 -22.79
N PHE A 90 -8.68 4.22 -21.74
CA PHE A 90 -9.61 3.07 -21.75
C PHE A 90 -10.77 3.25 -22.73
N THR A 91 -11.39 4.45 -22.76
CA THR A 91 -12.61 4.70 -23.55
C THR A 91 -12.37 5.24 -24.96
N LYS A 92 -11.23 5.95 -25.17
CA LYS A 92 -10.95 6.66 -26.43
C LYS A 92 -9.64 6.25 -27.10
N SER A 93 -8.89 5.29 -26.50
CA SER A 93 -7.58 4.83 -26.99
C SER A 93 -6.54 5.97 -27.13
N ILE A 94 -6.66 7.02 -26.32
CA ILE A 94 -5.71 8.14 -26.29
C ILE A 94 -4.48 7.70 -25.50
N LYS A 95 -3.29 7.89 -26.06
CA LYS A 95 -2.02 7.62 -25.39
C LYS A 95 -1.79 8.60 -24.24
N LYS A 96 -1.38 8.08 -23.09
CA LYS A 96 -0.96 8.85 -21.91
C LYS A 96 0.39 8.34 -21.41
N PRO A 97 1.16 9.14 -20.64
CA PRO A 97 2.34 8.64 -19.94
C PRO A 97 2.02 7.44 -19.05
N ASN A 98 2.93 6.45 -18.98
CA ASN A 98 2.80 5.32 -18.08
C ASN A 98 3.14 5.76 -16.65
N ARG A 99 2.12 5.84 -15.79
CA ARG A 99 2.26 6.33 -14.41
C ARG A 99 3.02 5.37 -13.50
N CYS A 100 3.08 4.08 -13.83
CA CYS A 100 3.95 3.14 -13.13
C CYS A 100 5.44 3.43 -13.42
N ASN A 101 5.78 3.84 -14.65
CA ASN A 101 7.13 4.30 -14.97
C ASN A 101 7.47 5.59 -14.20
N LEU A 102 6.51 6.52 -14.09
CA LEU A 102 6.72 7.76 -13.33
C LEU A 102 6.95 7.50 -11.84
N LEU A 103 6.25 6.53 -11.24
CA LEU A 103 6.47 6.12 -9.85
C LEU A 103 7.86 5.52 -9.66
N ARG A 104 8.33 4.64 -10.56
CA ARG A 104 9.70 4.14 -10.54
C ARG A 104 10.70 5.29 -10.64
N ASP A 105 10.53 6.18 -11.60
CA ASP A 105 11.44 7.31 -11.85
C ASP A 105 11.45 8.29 -10.66
N TYR A 106 10.29 8.48 -10.01
CA TYR A 106 10.15 9.24 -8.77
C TYR A 106 11.02 8.65 -7.65
N VAL A 107 10.97 7.33 -7.45
CA VAL A 107 11.83 6.67 -6.44
C VAL A 107 13.30 6.78 -6.84
N LEU A 108 13.65 6.51 -8.09
CA LEU A 108 15.04 6.59 -8.56
C LEU A 108 15.65 8.00 -8.40
N ASP A 109 14.83 9.05 -8.49
CA ASP A 109 15.26 10.45 -8.32
C ASP A 109 15.23 10.95 -6.87
N GLY A 110 14.84 10.13 -5.90
CA GLY A 110 14.95 10.42 -4.47
C GLY A 110 13.63 10.44 -3.70
N GLY A 111 12.50 10.15 -4.35
CA GLY A 111 11.22 10.01 -3.70
C GLY A 111 11.10 8.70 -2.90
N SER A 112 10.08 8.59 -2.07
CA SER A 112 9.83 7.41 -1.26
C SER A 112 8.49 6.75 -1.59
N LEU A 113 8.48 5.42 -1.62
CA LEU A 113 7.29 4.62 -1.92
C LEU A 113 7.05 3.62 -0.80
N LEU A 114 5.81 3.50 -0.33
CA LEU A 114 5.36 2.43 0.54
C LEU A 114 4.20 1.68 -0.13
N MET A 115 4.33 0.38 -0.35
CA MET A 115 3.22 -0.46 -0.80
C MET A 115 2.67 -1.22 0.41
N VAL A 116 1.38 -1.01 0.68
CA VAL A 116 0.63 -1.64 1.76
C VAL A 116 -0.23 -2.75 1.19
N GLY A 117 -0.39 -3.84 1.90
CA GLY A 117 -1.19 -4.99 1.51
C GLY A 117 -2.68 -4.66 1.35
N GLY A 118 -3.41 -5.64 0.87
CA GLY A 118 -4.83 -5.55 0.59
C GLY A 118 -5.24 -6.41 -0.60
N TYR A 119 -6.53 -6.48 -0.87
CA TYR A 119 -7.05 -7.31 -1.95
C TYR A 119 -6.66 -6.86 -3.36
N MET A 120 -6.28 -5.59 -3.53
CA MET A 120 -5.94 -5.02 -4.83
C MET A 120 -4.49 -4.52 -4.93
N THR A 121 -3.64 -4.73 -3.92
CA THR A 121 -2.20 -4.47 -4.01
C THR A 121 -1.41 -5.76 -4.28
N PHE A 122 -0.14 -5.65 -4.63
CA PHE A 122 0.71 -6.75 -5.07
C PHE A 122 0.07 -7.55 -6.23
N ALA A 123 -0.05 -8.88 -6.15
CA ALA A 123 -0.83 -9.64 -7.12
C ALA A 123 -2.33 -9.53 -6.81
N GLY A 124 -2.70 -9.57 -5.54
CA GLY A 124 -4.06 -9.40 -5.04
C GLY A 124 -5.01 -10.52 -5.40
N ILE A 125 -6.30 -10.29 -5.11
CA ILE A 125 -7.38 -11.25 -5.37
C ILE A 125 -7.43 -11.62 -6.86
N ASP A 126 -7.42 -12.92 -7.15
CA ASP A 126 -7.40 -13.47 -8.52
C ASP A 126 -6.24 -12.92 -9.38
N GLY A 127 -5.17 -12.39 -8.80
CA GLY A 127 -4.08 -11.71 -9.52
C GLY A 127 -4.47 -10.35 -10.12
N LYS A 128 -5.55 -9.73 -9.66
CA LYS A 128 -6.11 -8.48 -10.22
C LYS A 128 -5.33 -7.22 -9.86
N GLY A 129 -4.58 -7.23 -8.74
CA GLY A 129 -3.69 -6.12 -8.36
C GLY A 129 -2.63 -5.86 -9.42
N LYS A 130 -2.07 -6.92 -9.98
CA LYS A 130 -1.25 -6.94 -11.20
C LYS A 130 -0.02 -6.01 -11.17
N TRP A 131 0.63 -5.86 -10.05
CA TRP A 131 1.83 -5.02 -9.96
C TRP A 131 3.09 -5.69 -10.50
N HIS A 132 3.12 -7.03 -10.64
CA HIS A 132 4.27 -7.82 -11.06
C HIS A 132 4.83 -7.45 -12.46
N ASP A 133 3.99 -7.02 -13.40
CA ASP A 133 4.42 -6.64 -14.76
C ASP A 133 4.64 -5.13 -14.93
N THR A 134 4.75 -4.38 -13.83
CA THR A 134 4.90 -2.93 -13.89
C THR A 134 6.31 -2.48 -13.50
N ALA A 135 6.70 -1.28 -13.93
CA ALA A 135 7.97 -0.69 -13.51
C ALA A 135 8.06 -0.45 -11.99
N VAL A 136 6.93 -0.40 -11.27
CA VAL A 136 6.91 -0.26 -9.81
C VAL A 136 7.60 -1.45 -9.14
N GLN A 137 7.44 -2.68 -9.64
CA GLN A 137 8.13 -3.85 -9.09
C GLN A 137 9.66 -3.70 -9.14
N GLU A 138 10.22 -2.96 -10.11
CA GLU A 138 11.66 -2.75 -10.20
C GLU A 138 12.23 -2.06 -8.96
N VAL A 139 11.41 -1.22 -8.33
CA VAL A 139 11.76 -0.42 -7.13
C VAL A 139 11.04 -0.88 -5.85
N LEU A 140 10.54 -2.10 -5.78
CA LEU A 140 10.06 -2.72 -4.54
C LEU A 140 11.11 -3.69 -3.98
N PRO A 141 11.21 -3.85 -2.65
CA PRO A 141 12.15 -4.80 -2.02
C PRO A 141 11.71 -6.26 -2.16
N VAL A 142 10.62 -6.51 -2.86
CA VAL A 142 10.04 -7.85 -3.06
C VAL A 142 9.70 -8.10 -4.51
N GLU A 143 9.69 -9.36 -4.90
CA GLU A 143 9.05 -9.84 -6.13
C GLU A 143 7.57 -10.10 -5.85
N VAL A 144 6.72 -9.53 -6.69
CA VAL A 144 5.27 -9.73 -6.66
C VAL A 144 4.92 -11.01 -7.41
N LEU A 145 4.06 -11.85 -6.85
CA LEU A 145 3.62 -13.08 -7.51
C LEU A 145 2.76 -12.79 -8.75
N THR A 146 2.63 -13.79 -9.63
CA THR A 146 1.82 -13.70 -10.86
C THR A 146 0.42 -14.31 -10.72
N VAL A 147 0.09 -14.77 -9.51
CA VAL A 147 -1.18 -15.44 -9.16
C VAL A 147 -1.75 -14.79 -7.92
N ASP A 148 -2.96 -15.16 -7.52
CA ASP A 148 -3.55 -14.74 -6.24
C ASP A 148 -2.54 -15.00 -5.11
N ASP A 149 -2.16 -13.94 -4.40
CA ASP A 149 -1.11 -13.97 -3.37
C ASP A 149 -1.65 -13.80 -1.95
N ARG A 150 -2.98 -13.79 -1.79
CA ARG A 150 -3.62 -13.64 -0.49
C ARG A 150 -3.37 -14.87 0.37
N MET A 151 -2.98 -14.62 1.60
CA MET A 151 -2.84 -15.62 2.66
C MET A 151 -3.82 -15.27 3.78
N GLU A 152 -4.91 -16.02 3.85
CA GLU A 152 -6.00 -15.79 4.81
C GLU A 152 -5.75 -16.61 6.09
N HIS A 153 -5.80 -15.94 7.24
CA HIS A 153 -5.57 -16.53 8.56
C HIS A 153 -6.71 -16.12 9.51
N CYS A 154 -7.87 -16.75 9.37
CA CYS A 154 -9.03 -16.45 10.24
C CYS A 154 -8.78 -16.74 11.72
N GLU A 155 -7.78 -17.58 12.03
CA GLU A 155 -7.30 -17.88 13.39
C GLU A 155 -6.38 -16.79 13.95
N GLY A 156 -5.93 -15.87 13.11
CA GLY A 156 -4.91 -14.88 13.43
C GLY A 156 -3.48 -15.44 13.34
N VAL A 157 -2.57 -14.62 12.84
CA VAL A 157 -1.14 -14.93 12.78
C VAL A 157 -0.33 -13.72 13.25
N VAL A 158 0.71 -13.98 14.06
CA VAL A 158 1.57 -12.93 14.62
C VAL A 158 2.82 -12.81 13.77
N PRO A 159 3.13 -11.60 13.21
CA PRO A 159 4.38 -11.38 12.50
C PRO A 159 5.59 -11.48 13.43
N GLU A 160 6.71 -11.98 12.90
CA GLU A 160 7.95 -12.20 13.63
C GLU A 160 9.00 -11.12 13.28
N ILE A 161 9.58 -10.48 14.30
CA ILE A 161 10.67 -9.53 14.12
C ILE A 161 11.98 -10.29 13.88
N VAL A 162 12.62 -10.05 12.73
CA VAL A 162 13.90 -10.69 12.37
C VAL A 162 15.10 -9.76 12.55
N LYS A 163 14.91 -8.44 12.49
CA LYS A 163 15.96 -7.42 12.72
C LYS A 163 15.60 -6.50 13.90
N LYS A 164 15.78 -6.96 15.12
CA LYS A 164 15.38 -6.25 16.35
C LYS A 164 15.98 -4.85 16.51
N GLU A 165 17.19 -4.63 16.00
CA GLU A 165 17.91 -3.36 16.12
C GLU A 165 17.60 -2.39 14.96
N HIS A 166 16.66 -2.73 14.07
CA HIS A 166 16.31 -1.85 12.97
C HIS A 166 15.59 -0.60 13.48
N GLU A 167 15.97 0.59 12.97
CA GLU A 167 15.48 1.88 13.46
C GLU A 167 13.96 2.05 13.35
N VAL A 168 13.29 1.39 12.42
CA VAL A 168 11.83 1.36 12.29
C VAL A 168 11.15 0.75 13.53
N LEU A 169 11.86 -0.08 14.28
CA LEU A 169 11.36 -0.71 15.51
C LEU A 169 11.72 0.07 16.78
N ASN A 170 12.30 1.26 16.68
CA ASN A 170 12.66 2.07 17.84
C ASN A 170 11.43 2.41 18.70
N GLY A 171 11.41 1.84 19.91
CA GLY A 171 10.32 1.98 20.87
C GLY A 171 9.03 1.25 20.47
N ILE A 172 9.14 0.23 19.63
CA ILE A 172 8.09 -0.74 19.32
C ILE A 172 8.34 -1.99 20.18
N PRO A 173 7.33 -2.62 20.78
CA PRO A 173 7.46 -3.88 21.50
C PRO A 173 8.04 -5.00 20.65
N ALA A 174 8.56 -6.05 21.31
CA ALA A 174 9.14 -7.20 20.65
C ALA A 174 8.11 -8.09 19.92
N GLU A 175 6.83 -7.87 20.16
CA GLU A 175 5.74 -8.64 19.55
C GLU A 175 4.72 -7.69 18.93
N PHE A 176 4.32 -8.00 17.68
CA PHE A 176 3.19 -7.36 17.01
C PHE A 176 1.87 -7.99 17.47
N PRO A 177 0.75 -7.27 17.41
CA PRO A 177 -0.56 -7.91 17.44
C PRO A 177 -0.74 -8.86 16.24
N ASN A 178 -1.70 -9.79 16.33
CA ASN A 178 -2.02 -10.66 15.21
C ASN A 178 -2.66 -9.89 14.05
N VAL A 179 -2.53 -10.45 12.85
CA VAL A 179 -3.24 -10.05 11.65
C VAL A 179 -4.04 -11.24 11.09
N LEU A 180 -5.03 -10.97 10.24
CA LEU A 180 -5.93 -12.00 9.70
C LEU A 180 -5.56 -12.42 8.27
N GLY A 181 -4.59 -11.75 7.67
CA GLY A 181 -4.11 -12.07 6.33
C GLY A 181 -3.00 -11.13 5.86
N TYR A 182 -2.41 -11.48 4.72
CA TYR A 182 -1.35 -10.71 4.10
C TYR A 182 -1.17 -11.10 2.62
N ASN A 183 -0.48 -10.27 1.84
CA ASN A 183 -0.04 -10.63 0.49
C ASN A 183 1.31 -11.33 0.56
N ARG A 184 1.37 -12.55 0.05
CA ARG A 184 2.59 -13.33 -0.07
C ARG A 184 3.49 -12.74 -1.13
N THR A 185 4.73 -12.46 -0.78
CA THR A 185 5.76 -11.92 -1.66
C THR A 185 7.08 -12.66 -1.46
N ILE A 186 8.04 -12.45 -2.36
CA ILE A 186 9.38 -13.03 -2.24
C ILE A 186 10.39 -11.88 -2.03
N ALA A 187 11.16 -11.93 -0.95
CA ALA A 187 12.19 -10.93 -0.72
C ALA A 187 13.24 -10.95 -1.85
N LYS A 188 13.62 -9.78 -2.36
CA LYS A 188 14.77 -9.66 -3.25
C LYS A 188 16.07 -9.89 -2.46
N GLU A 189 17.15 -10.24 -3.16
CA GLU A 189 18.42 -10.60 -2.55
C GLU A 189 19.01 -9.46 -1.67
N ASP A 190 18.80 -8.22 -2.10
CA ASP A 190 19.26 -6.99 -1.43
C ASP A 190 18.20 -6.36 -0.51
N ALA A 191 17.07 -7.02 -0.30
CA ALA A 191 16.00 -6.51 0.57
C ALA A 191 16.41 -6.49 2.04
N ASP A 192 16.13 -5.38 2.69
CA ASP A 192 16.24 -5.22 4.14
C ASP A 192 14.96 -5.70 4.81
N VAL A 193 14.85 -7.00 5.08
CA VAL A 193 13.68 -7.61 5.74
C VAL A 193 13.78 -7.37 7.24
N VAL A 194 12.83 -6.62 7.79
CA VAL A 194 12.74 -6.26 9.23
C VAL A 194 11.88 -7.24 10.01
N ALA A 195 10.75 -7.64 9.42
CA ALA A 195 9.83 -8.59 10.01
C ALA A 195 9.28 -9.54 8.92
N THR A 196 8.94 -10.76 9.34
CA THR A 196 8.36 -11.79 8.49
C THR A 196 7.01 -12.25 9.03
N ILE A 197 6.23 -12.91 8.18
CA ILE A 197 4.98 -13.57 8.54
C ILE A 197 4.93 -14.93 7.84
N CYS A 198 4.83 -16.01 8.58
CA CYS A 198 4.94 -17.37 8.04
C CYS A 198 6.22 -17.60 7.19
N GLY A 199 7.29 -16.84 7.43
CA GLY A 199 8.54 -16.88 6.65
C GLY A 199 8.57 -15.97 5.42
N ASP A 200 7.44 -15.37 5.01
CA ASP A 200 7.36 -14.38 3.94
C ASP A 200 7.65 -12.96 4.46
N PRO A 201 8.08 -11.98 3.65
CA PRO A 201 8.26 -10.59 4.08
C PRO A 201 6.98 -9.97 4.63
N PHE A 202 7.05 -9.39 5.84
CA PHE A 202 5.97 -8.59 6.43
C PHE A 202 6.26 -7.09 6.34
N ILE A 203 7.47 -6.70 6.80
CA ILE A 203 8.02 -5.36 6.64
C ILE A 203 9.40 -5.50 6.01
N ALA A 204 9.59 -4.91 4.84
CA ALA A 204 10.87 -4.92 4.16
C ALA A 204 11.12 -3.59 3.43
N PHE A 205 12.39 -3.23 3.27
CA PHE A 205 12.82 -2.00 2.62
C PHE A 205 13.91 -2.27 1.57
N GLY A 206 14.06 -1.32 0.63
CA GLY A 206 15.11 -1.32 -0.36
C GLY A 206 15.50 0.12 -0.74
N SER A 207 16.72 0.29 -1.24
CA SER A 207 17.23 1.55 -1.75
C SER A 207 17.39 1.46 -3.26
N TYR A 208 16.85 2.44 -3.99
CA TYR A 208 16.81 2.43 -5.45
C TYR A 208 17.19 3.83 -5.98
N GLY A 209 18.30 3.91 -6.69
CA GLY A 209 18.81 5.21 -7.12
C GLY A 209 19.13 6.12 -5.92
N LYS A 210 18.40 7.22 -5.78
CA LYS A 210 18.53 8.15 -4.65
C LYS A 210 17.44 8.00 -3.60
N GLY A 211 16.39 7.22 -3.89
CA GLY A 211 15.23 7.05 -3.02
C GLY A 211 15.14 5.68 -2.38
N LYS A 212 14.07 5.49 -1.64
CA LYS A 212 13.80 4.25 -0.90
C LYS A 212 12.37 3.79 -1.14
N SER A 213 12.16 2.49 -1.04
CA SER A 213 10.82 1.97 -0.94
C SER A 213 10.69 0.94 0.18
N GLY A 214 9.46 0.71 0.59
CA GLY A 214 9.12 -0.29 1.57
C GLY A 214 7.85 -1.03 1.21
N VAL A 215 7.66 -2.17 1.85
CA VAL A 215 6.42 -2.93 1.83
C VAL A 215 5.95 -3.20 3.25
N PHE A 216 4.64 -3.18 3.43
CA PHE A 216 3.91 -3.61 4.61
C PHE A 216 2.81 -4.52 4.10
N THR A 217 2.97 -5.84 4.19
CA THR A 217 2.22 -6.79 3.37
C THR A 217 0.84 -7.16 3.89
N THR A 218 0.39 -6.61 5.03
CA THR A 218 -1.01 -6.66 5.49
C THR A 218 -1.70 -5.31 5.26
N ASP A 219 -2.99 -5.22 5.55
CA ASP A 219 -3.74 -3.97 5.46
C ASP A 219 -3.29 -2.94 6.51
N CYS A 220 -3.53 -1.67 6.23
CA CYS A 220 -3.40 -0.58 7.21
C CYS A 220 -4.72 -0.20 7.88
N ALA A 221 -5.80 -0.87 7.56
CA ALA A 221 -7.16 -0.64 8.03
C ALA A 221 -7.85 -1.96 8.38
N PRO A 222 -9.00 -1.94 9.07
CA PRO A 222 -9.73 -3.16 9.40
C PRO A 222 -10.21 -3.92 8.17
N HIS A 223 -9.67 -5.09 8.03
CA HIS A 223 -9.92 -6.20 7.16
C HIS A 223 -8.92 -7.29 7.56
N TRP A 224 -7.67 -7.29 7.03
CA TRP A 224 -6.60 -8.16 7.53
C TRP A 224 -5.93 -7.61 8.79
N ALA A 225 -5.91 -6.29 8.99
CA ALA A 225 -5.46 -5.69 10.24
C ALA A 225 -6.67 -5.54 11.18
N PRO A 226 -6.89 -6.46 12.15
CA PRO A 226 -8.05 -6.40 13.02
C PRO A 226 -8.01 -5.18 13.94
N PRO A 227 -9.13 -4.85 14.63
CA PRO A 227 -9.20 -3.71 15.55
C PRO A 227 -8.08 -3.70 16.60
N GLU A 228 -7.61 -4.86 17.04
CA GLU A 228 -6.50 -5.00 17.99
C GLU A 228 -5.18 -4.51 17.40
N PHE A 229 -4.98 -4.66 16.09
CA PHE A 229 -3.81 -4.15 15.38
C PHE A 229 -3.97 -2.66 15.08
N CYS A 230 -5.09 -2.26 14.46
CA CYS A 230 -5.33 -0.88 14.06
C CYS A 230 -5.41 0.10 15.25
N ASN A 231 -5.91 -0.35 16.42
CA ASN A 231 -5.99 0.46 17.64
C ASN A 231 -4.84 0.16 18.63
N TRP A 232 -3.81 -0.58 18.19
CA TRP A 232 -2.63 -0.82 19.00
C TRP A 232 -1.92 0.50 19.32
N GLU A 233 -1.54 0.70 20.59
CA GLU A 233 -0.95 1.96 21.06
C GLU A 233 0.34 2.37 20.31
N TYR A 234 1.02 1.41 19.66
CA TYR A 234 2.23 1.65 18.87
C TYR A 234 1.99 1.73 17.35
N TYR A 235 0.74 1.61 16.87
CA TYR A 235 0.41 1.67 15.44
C TYR A 235 0.93 2.96 14.80
N ASN A 236 0.55 4.13 15.34
CA ASN A 236 0.97 5.42 14.81
C ASN A 236 2.49 5.59 14.87
N LYS A 237 3.13 5.11 15.95
CA LYS A 237 4.58 5.16 16.11
C LYS A 237 5.30 4.28 15.10
N LEU A 238 4.80 3.08 14.82
CA LEU A 238 5.36 2.18 13.80
C LEU A 238 5.37 2.87 12.42
N PHE A 239 4.22 3.41 12.00
CA PHE A 239 4.14 4.12 10.72
C PHE A 239 4.97 5.40 10.70
N ALA A 240 5.01 6.17 11.81
CA ALA A 240 5.90 7.33 11.92
C ALA A 240 7.38 6.97 11.73
N ASN A 241 7.81 5.84 12.33
CA ASN A 241 9.17 5.33 12.14
C ASN A 241 9.41 4.88 10.68
N ILE A 242 8.43 4.22 10.05
CA ILE A 242 8.50 3.82 8.63
C ILE A 242 8.66 5.06 7.74
N PHE A 243 7.84 6.10 7.92
CA PHE A 243 7.95 7.32 7.14
C PHE A 243 9.28 8.02 7.37
N ALA A 244 9.72 8.15 8.63
CA ALA A 244 11.01 8.75 8.95
C ALA A 244 12.19 7.98 8.32
N TYR A 245 12.11 6.66 8.22
CA TYR A 245 13.13 5.83 7.57
C TYR A 245 13.13 6.01 6.05
N LEU A 246 11.96 6.01 5.44
CA LEU A 246 11.82 6.14 3.99
C LEU A 246 12.24 7.52 3.49
N THR A 247 11.94 8.59 4.22
CA THR A 247 12.14 9.99 3.78
C THR A 247 13.49 10.61 4.20
N LYS A 248 14.44 9.79 4.64
CA LYS A 248 15.82 10.24 5.01
C LYS A 248 16.68 10.51 3.81
#